data_f759dd425145f16c741caa71d399d85a
#
_entry.id   f759dd425145f16c741caa71d399d85a
#
_cell.length_a   1.000
_cell.length_b   1.000
_cell.length_c   1.000
_cell.angle_alpha   90.00
_cell.angle_beta   90.00
_cell.angle_gamma   90.00
#
_symmetry.space_group_name_H-M   'P 1'
#
loop_
_entity.id
_entity.type
_entity.pdbx_description
1 polymer ?
#
loop_
_entity_poly.entity_id
_entity_poly.type
_entity_poly.pdbx_seq_one_letter_code
_entity_poly.pdbx_strand_id
1 'polypeptide(L)'
;EICACLVGSEMCIRDRYYGELNEEEKQGILNQIETTDMSILEACKHKEDLAKKGVITPLAAMQLDEIEANREEFTATGIEAIRQGKVAAVLLAGGMGTRLGSDNPKGMYNVGLTRELYIFECLINNLMEVVHQADSWIHLFVMTSDKNNDATIAFLKEHDFFGYNADYVHFFKQEMAAATDYEGKIYLEEKGKLSTSPNGNGGWFISMKNNGMLDIVHNEGIEWLNVSAVDNVLQRI
;
A
#
# COMPACT_ATOMS: atom_id res chain seq x y z
N GLU A 1 18.04 24.35 9.30
CA GLU A 1 17.92 23.23 10.27
C GLU A 1 17.76 21.89 9.55
N ILE A 2 16.97 21.78 8.47
CA ILE A 2 16.84 20.54 7.68
C ILE A 2 18.17 20.08 7.07
N CYS A 3 19.07 21.01 6.75
CA CYS A 3 20.42 20.72 6.27
C CYS A 3 21.30 19.97 7.29
N ALA A 4 21.07 20.15 8.59
CA ALA A 4 21.88 19.53 9.61
C ALA A 4 21.63 18.00 9.77
N CYS A 5 20.42 17.54 9.45
CA CYS A 5 20.07 16.12 9.50
C CYS A 5 20.62 15.31 8.31
N LEU A 6 20.98 15.99 7.22
CA LEU A 6 21.56 15.35 6.02
C LEU A 6 23.10 15.41 5.98
N VAL A 7 23.72 15.96 7.03
CA VAL A 7 25.17 16.15 7.15
C VAL A 7 25.77 15.03 8.01
N GLY A 8 26.02 13.91 7.39
CA GLY A 8 27.12 13.06 7.79
C GLY A 8 28.20 13.15 6.73
N SER A 9 29.23 13.93 6.97
CA SER A 9 30.46 14.08 6.18
C SER A 9 30.27 14.14 4.65
N GLU A 10 30.59 15.29 4.07
CA GLU A 10 30.79 15.55 2.65
C GLU A 10 29.53 15.69 1.77
N MET A 11 29.07 16.90 1.64
CA MET A 11 28.10 17.45 0.71
C MET A 11 26.64 17.00 0.91
N CYS A 12 25.87 17.95 1.40
CA CYS A 12 24.40 17.94 1.34
C CYS A 12 23.94 17.60 -0.09
N ILE A 13 22.94 16.71 -0.23
CA ILE A 13 22.33 16.38 -1.54
C ILE A 13 21.93 17.64 -2.29
N ARG A 14 21.42 18.64 -1.57
CA ARG A 14 21.08 19.95 -2.09
C ARG A 14 22.28 20.61 -2.78
N ASP A 15 23.47 20.51 -2.20
CA ASP A 15 24.63 21.27 -2.67
C ASP A 15 25.33 20.62 -3.85
N ARG A 16 25.13 19.30 -4.07
CA ARG A 16 25.84 18.54 -5.11
C ARG A 16 25.57 19.03 -6.52
N TYR A 17 24.31 19.38 -6.82
CA TYR A 17 23.90 19.84 -8.16
C TYR A 17 23.04 21.10 -8.10
N TYR A 18 22.77 21.65 -6.93
CA TYR A 18 21.84 22.77 -6.75
C TYR A 18 22.18 24.00 -7.61
N GLY A 19 23.45 24.25 -7.80
CA GLY A 19 23.92 25.36 -8.67
C GLY A 19 23.70 25.17 -10.17
N GLU A 20 23.41 23.90 -10.58
CA GLU A 20 23.16 23.54 -11.97
C GLU A 20 21.66 23.45 -12.29
N LEU A 21 20.80 23.53 -11.28
CA LEU A 21 19.34 23.42 -11.41
C LEU A 21 18.71 24.77 -11.77
N ASN A 22 17.65 24.73 -12.55
CA ASN A 22 16.78 25.89 -12.73
C ASN A 22 15.91 26.13 -11.50
N GLU A 23 15.14 27.20 -11.42
CA GLU A 23 14.37 27.56 -10.22
C GLU A 23 13.22 26.59 -9.92
N GLU A 24 12.60 25.98 -10.93
CA GLU A 24 11.55 24.99 -10.78
C GLU A 24 12.12 23.68 -10.21
N GLU A 25 13.24 23.21 -10.72
CA GLU A 25 13.97 22.04 -10.24
C GLU A 25 14.46 22.23 -8.80
N LYS A 26 14.98 23.44 -8.48
CA LYS A 26 15.37 23.80 -7.10
C LYS A 26 14.21 23.71 -6.13
N GLN A 27 13.07 24.30 -6.50
CA GLN A 27 11.88 24.24 -5.67
C GLN A 27 11.36 22.81 -5.56
N GLY A 28 11.43 22.04 -6.64
CA GLY A 28 11.04 20.63 -6.67
C GLY A 28 11.84 19.77 -5.69
N ILE A 29 13.18 19.86 -5.68
CA ILE A 29 14.02 19.09 -4.74
C ILE A 29 13.85 19.54 -3.29
N LEU A 30 13.67 20.83 -3.03
CA LEU A 30 13.40 21.33 -1.68
C LEU A 30 12.08 20.76 -1.15
N ASN A 31 11.03 20.77 -1.95
CA ASN A 31 9.74 20.20 -1.58
C ASN A 31 9.83 18.68 -1.32
N GLN A 32 10.59 17.94 -2.15
CA GLN A 32 10.83 16.51 -1.92
C GLN A 32 11.55 16.26 -0.59
N ILE A 33 12.54 17.08 -0.23
CA ILE A 33 13.27 16.98 1.04
C ILE A 33 12.34 17.27 2.23
N GLU A 34 11.48 18.28 2.13
CA GLU A 34 10.54 18.64 3.20
C GLU A 34 9.46 17.60 3.41
N THR A 35 9.01 16.94 2.35
CA THR A 35 7.93 15.95 2.41
C THR A 35 8.42 14.53 2.68
N THR A 36 9.73 14.25 2.55
CA THR A 36 10.30 12.93 2.80
C THR A 36 10.50 12.69 4.29
N ASP A 37 9.97 11.58 4.82
CA ASP A 37 10.20 11.17 6.20
C ASP A 37 11.65 10.69 6.38
N MET A 38 12.45 11.51 7.03
CA MET A 38 13.85 11.22 7.34
C MET A 38 14.04 10.42 8.64
N SER A 39 12.99 10.20 9.44
CA SER A 39 13.07 9.46 10.71
C SER A 39 13.49 8.00 10.51
N ILE A 40 13.15 7.44 9.35
CA ILE A 40 13.56 6.08 8.94
C ILE A 40 15.09 5.98 8.86
N LEU A 41 15.76 7.01 8.36
CA LEU A 41 17.22 7.05 8.25
C LEU A 41 17.90 7.14 9.62
N GLU A 42 17.30 7.90 10.53
CA GLU A 42 17.75 7.98 11.93
C GLU A 42 17.65 6.61 12.62
N ALA A 43 16.52 5.92 12.46
CA ALA A 43 16.33 4.58 13.00
C ALA A 43 17.37 3.57 12.46
N CYS A 44 17.80 3.70 11.21
CA CYS A 44 18.82 2.85 10.60
C CYS A 44 20.23 3.08 11.20
N LYS A 45 20.53 4.27 11.74
CA LYS A 45 21.81 4.57 12.39
C LYS A 45 21.91 3.92 13.78
N HIS A 46 20.80 3.68 14.46
CA HIS A 46 20.71 3.12 15.80
C HIS A 46 20.39 1.61 15.82
N LYS A 47 21.02 0.84 14.93
CA LYS A 47 20.78 -0.62 14.79
C LYS A 47 20.98 -1.40 16.10
N GLU A 48 21.85 -0.95 16.98
CA GLU A 48 22.13 -1.62 18.27
C GLU A 48 20.95 -1.53 19.24
N ASP A 49 20.17 -0.45 19.21
CA ASP A 49 18.97 -0.30 20.04
C ASP A 49 17.82 -1.19 19.56
N LEU A 50 17.76 -1.50 18.26
CA LEU A 50 16.79 -2.44 17.68
C LEU A 50 17.09 -3.91 18.04
N ALA A 51 18.28 -4.21 18.54
CA ALA A 51 18.70 -5.57 18.88
C ALA A 51 18.19 -6.06 20.24
N LYS A 52 17.59 -5.21 21.07
CA LYS A 52 16.95 -5.62 22.33
C LYS A 52 15.64 -6.33 22.04
N LYS A 53 15.74 -7.58 21.61
CA LYS A 53 14.58 -8.45 21.43
C LYS A 53 14.11 -8.91 22.82
N GLY A 54 12.83 -8.70 23.12
CA GLY A 54 12.18 -9.33 24.25
C GLY A 54 12.14 -10.87 24.10
N VAL A 55 11.54 -11.55 25.05
CA VAL A 55 11.30 -12.99 24.97
C VAL A 55 10.27 -13.22 23.88
N ILE A 56 10.64 -13.99 22.85
CA ILE A 56 9.72 -14.38 21.76
C ILE A 56 9.07 -15.69 22.16
N THR A 57 7.76 -15.68 22.34
CA THR A 57 6.95 -16.86 22.60
C THR A 57 5.95 -17.07 21.46
N PRO A 58 5.57 -18.35 21.17
CA PRO A 58 4.50 -18.59 20.19
C PRO A 58 3.21 -17.90 20.61
N LEU A 59 2.54 -17.23 19.66
CA LEU A 59 1.21 -16.68 19.87
C LEU A 59 0.19 -17.82 19.82
N ALA A 60 -0.77 -17.81 20.74
CA ALA A 60 -1.93 -18.71 20.64
C ALA A 60 -2.73 -18.34 19.39
N ALA A 61 -3.09 -19.34 18.60
CA ALA A 61 -3.86 -19.18 17.37
C ALA A 61 -4.97 -20.24 17.34
N MET A 62 -6.11 -19.85 16.77
CA MET A 62 -7.20 -20.78 16.46
C MET A 62 -6.73 -21.78 15.39
N GLN A 63 -6.92 -23.04 15.62
CA GLN A 63 -6.50 -24.11 14.70
C GLN A 63 -7.59 -24.42 13.68
N LEU A 64 -7.22 -25.09 12.56
CA LEU A 64 -8.16 -25.37 11.48
C LEU A 64 -9.35 -26.24 11.92
N ASP A 65 -9.12 -27.21 12.78
CA ASP A 65 -10.15 -28.09 13.34
C ASP A 65 -11.16 -27.31 14.20
N GLU A 66 -10.70 -26.34 14.97
CA GLU A 66 -11.56 -25.43 15.73
C GLU A 66 -12.38 -24.51 14.80
N ILE A 67 -11.76 -23.97 13.74
CA ILE A 67 -12.46 -23.17 12.73
C ILE A 67 -13.53 -23.99 12.01
N GLU A 68 -13.20 -25.21 11.61
CA GLU A 68 -14.15 -26.12 10.94
C GLU A 68 -15.33 -26.52 11.86
N ALA A 69 -15.05 -26.76 13.12
CA ALA A 69 -16.09 -27.13 14.11
C ALA A 69 -17.09 -25.98 14.35
N ASN A 70 -16.65 -24.72 14.21
CA ASN A 70 -17.45 -23.52 14.44
C ASN A 70 -17.78 -22.76 13.16
N ARG A 71 -17.60 -23.36 11.99
CA ARG A 71 -17.71 -22.70 10.68
C ARG A 71 -19.03 -21.94 10.50
N GLU A 72 -20.15 -22.54 10.87
CA GLU A 72 -21.48 -21.91 10.68
C GLU A 72 -21.62 -20.65 11.53
N GLU A 73 -21.21 -20.70 12.79
CA GLU A 73 -21.25 -19.56 13.71
C GLU A 73 -20.32 -18.44 13.24
N PHE A 74 -19.09 -18.76 12.87
CA PHE A 74 -18.12 -17.78 12.40
C PHE A 74 -18.55 -17.13 11.08
N THR A 75 -19.09 -17.92 10.14
CA THR A 75 -19.64 -17.41 8.90
C THR A 75 -20.81 -16.45 9.15
N ALA A 76 -21.77 -16.86 10.02
CA ALA A 76 -22.90 -16.02 10.35
C ALA A 76 -22.47 -14.68 10.99
N THR A 77 -21.50 -14.73 11.91
CA THR A 77 -20.94 -13.54 12.57
C THR A 77 -20.27 -12.62 11.56
N GLY A 78 -19.45 -13.15 10.64
CA GLY A 78 -18.75 -12.37 9.62
C GLY A 78 -19.74 -11.72 8.64
N ILE A 79 -20.70 -12.48 8.13
CA ILE A 79 -21.73 -11.96 7.21
C ILE A 79 -22.56 -10.86 7.88
N GLU A 80 -22.92 -11.01 9.15
CA GLU A 80 -23.67 -9.99 9.89
C GLU A 80 -22.84 -8.72 10.08
N ALA A 81 -21.54 -8.82 10.39
CA ALA A 81 -20.65 -7.68 10.49
C ALA A 81 -20.55 -6.91 9.15
N ILE A 82 -20.50 -7.65 8.03
CA ILE A 82 -20.49 -7.04 6.68
C ILE A 82 -21.83 -6.37 6.40
N ARG A 83 -22.95 -7.02 6.70
CA ARG A 83 -24.30 -6.47 6.51
C ARG A 83 -24.52 -5.17 7.30
N GLN A 84 -23.89 -5.05 8.45
CA GLN A 84 -23.90 -3.85 9.26
C GLN A 84 -22.95 -2.75 8.77
N GLY A 85 -22.21 -2.96 7.67
CA GLY A 85 -21.26 -2.00 7.13
C GLY A 85 -19.97 -1.86 7.95
N LYS A 86 -19.70 -2.80 8.88
CA LYS A 86 -18.56 -2.71 9.80
C LYS A 86 -17.24 -3.19 9.22
N VAL A 87 -17.23 -3.76 8.02
CA VAL A 87 -16.07 -4.39 7.41
C VAL A 87 -15.69 -3.68 6.11
N ALA A 88 -14.42 -3.41 5.92
CA ALA A 88 -13.87 -2.95 4.65
C ALA A 88 -12.68 -3.79 4.21
N ALA A 89 -12.40 -3.80 2.92
CA ALA A 89 -11.25 -4.46 2.31
C ALA A 89 -10.16 -3.42 1.98
N VAL A 90 -8.90 -3.76 2.24
CA VAL A 90 -7.74 -2.97 1.83
C VAL A 90 -6.86 -3.83 0.93
N LEU A 91 -6.72 -3.42 -0.33
CA LEU A 91 -5.90 -4.11 -1.32
C LEU A 91 -4.58 -3.38 -1.52
N LEU A 92 -3.48 -4.02 -1.16
CA LEU A 92 -2.13 -3.47 -1.34
C LEU A 92 -1.65 -3.76 -2.77
N ALA A 93 -1.78 -2.77 -3.67
CA ALA A 93 -1.54 -2.90 -5.11
C ALA A 93 -0.50 -1.91 -5.66
N GLY A 94 0.41 -1.39 -4.81
CA GLY A 94 1.45 -0.43 -5.23
C GLY A 94 2.58 -1.01 -6.09
N GLY A 95 2.62 -2.33 -6.31
CA GLY A 95 3.68 -3.01 -7.04
C GLY A 95 3.52 -3.04 -8.55
N MET A 96 4.66 -3.04 -9.27
CA MET A 96 4.75 -3.25 -10.72
C MET A 96 4.91 -4.73 -11.06
N GLY A 97 4.50 -5.10 -12.28
CA GLY A 97 4.57 -6.46 -12.79
C GLY A 97 5.95 -6.92 -13.29
N THR A 98 7.02 -6.20 -12.99
CA THR A 98 8.36 -6.42 -13.59
C THR A 98 8.88 -7.85 -13.41
N ARG A 99 8.65 -8.46 -12.23
CA ARG A 99 9.00 -9.87 -11.98
C ARG A 99 8.16 -10.87 -12.80
N LEU A 100 7.03 -10.44 -13.34
CA LEU A 100 6.16 -11.22 -14.24
C LEU A 100 6.44 -10.90 -15.71
N GLY A 101 7.49 -10.11 -16.00
CA GLY A 101 7.84 -9.70 -17.36
C GLY A 101 6.88 -8.65 -17.96
N SER A 102 6.20 -7.86 -17.11
CA SER A 102 5.27 -6.81 -17.51
C SER A 102 5.67 -5.45 -16.93
N ASP A 103 5.61 -4.42 -17.76
CA ASP A 103 5.83 -3.02 -17.32
C ASP A 103 4.58 -2.39 -16.71
N ASN A 104 3.45 -3.10 -16.72
CA ASN A 104 2.19 -2.65 -16.16
C ASN A 104 2.09 -2.94 -14.65
N PRO A 105 1.16 -2.27 -13.93
CA PRO A 105 0.79 -2.63 -12.57
C PRO A 105 0.47 -4.13 -12.45
N LYS A 106 0.90 -4.75 -11.35
CA LYS A 106 0.78 -6.19 -11.16
C LYS A 106 -0.66 -6.71 -11.26
N GLY A 107 -1.63 -5.96 -10.75
CA GLY A 107 -3.05 -6.31 -10.80
C GLY A 107 -3.63 -6.40 -12.21
N MET A 108 -2.97 -5.77 -13.18
CA MET A 108 -3.35 -5.80 -14.60
C MET A 108 -2.80 -7.04 -15.35
N TYR A 109 -2.02 -7.88 -14.66
CA TYR A 109 -1.44 -9.05 -15.30
C TYR A 109 -2.51 -10.09 -15.61
N ASN A 110 -2.53 -10.57 -16.87
CA ASN A 110 -3.46 -11.61 -17.32
C ASN A 110 -2.94 -12.99 -16.88
N VAL A 111 -3.69 -13.67 -16.03
CA VAL A 111 -3.42 -15.03 -15.55
C VAL A 111 -4.28 -16.09 -16.25
N GLY A 112 -5.16 -15.67 -17.17
CA GLY A 112 -6.07 -16.57 -17.86
C GLY A 112 -5.38 -17.41 -18.94
N LEU A 113 -5.80 -18.65 -19.09
CA LEU A 113 -5.31 -19.57 -20.12
C LEU A 113 -6.28 -19.69 -21.29
N THR A 114 -7.58 -19.67 -21.03
CA THR A 114 -8.63 -19.89 -22.04
C THR A 114 -9.42 -18.63 -22.36
N ARG A 115 -9.37 -17.63 -21.50
CA ARG A 115 -9.90 -16.29 -21.68
C ARG A 115 -8.99 -15.29 -20.96
N GLU A 116 -9.14 -14.03 -21.25
CA GLU A 116 -8.54 -12.99 -20.43
C GLU A 116 -9.12 -13.05 -19.01
N LEU A 117 -8.22 -13.03 -18.02
CA LEU A 117 -8.57 -13.02 -16.60
C LEU A 117 -7.46 -12.30 -15.85
N TYR A 118 -7.75 -11.13 -15.37
CA TYR A 118 -6.77 -10.28 -14.71
C TYR A 118 -6.71 -10.55 -13.20
N ILE A 119 -5.57 -10.28 -12.59
CA ILE A 119 -5.40 -10.42 -11.13
C ILE A 119 -6.44 -9.58 -10.39
N PHE A 120 -6.67 -8.32 -10.82
CA PHE A 120 -7.73 -7.47 -10.23
C PHE A 120 -9.11 -8.10 -10.37
N GLU A 121 -9.43 -8.68 -11.54
CA GLU A 121 -10.70 -9.38 -11.74
C GLU A 121 -10.89 -10.53 -10.76
N CYS A 122 -9.85 -11.35 -10.55
CA CYS A 122 -9.91 -12.44 -9.58
C CYS A 122 -10.22 -11.95 -8.17
N LEU A 123 -9.51 -10.91 -7.71
CA LEU A 123 -9.66 -10.37 -6.36
C LEU A 123 -11.03 -9.71 -6.16
N ILE A 124 -11.50 -8.97 -7.15
CA ILE A 124 -12.82 -8.33 -7.11
C ILE A 124 -13.93 -9.40 -7.13
N ASN A 125 -13.81 -10.44 -7.95
CA ASN A 125 -14.77 -11.54 -7.96
C ASN A 125 -14.85 -12.25 -6.62
N ASN A 126 -13.71 -12.46 -5.95
CA ASN A 126 -13.69 -13.03 -4.60
C ASN A 126 -14.44 -12.16 -3.58
N LEU A 127 -14.31 -10.84 -3.71
CA LEU A 127 -15.01 -9.89 -2.85
C LEU A 127 -16.52 -9.84 -3.18
N MET A 128 -16.87 -9.91 -4.47
CA MET A 128 -18.26 -9.95 -4.93
C MET A 128 -19.03 -11.18 -4.41
N GLU A 129 -18.38 -12.33 -4.25
CA GLU A 129 -19.03 -13.51 -3.64
C GLU A 129 -19.57 -13.19 -2.25
N VAL A 130 -18.80 -12.46 -1.44
CA VAL A 130 -19.19 -12.10 -0.08
C VAL A 130 -20.22 -10.96 -0.07
N VAL A 131 -20.07 -9.97 -0.97
CA VAL A 131 -21.07 -8.90 -1.17
C VAL A 131 -22.44 -9.50 -1.48
N HIS A 132 -22.51 -10.49 -2.37
CA HIS A 132 -23.77 -11.19 -2.70
C HIS A 132 -24.32 -12.00 -1.50
N GLN A 133 -23.47 -12.66 -0.71
CA GLN A 133 -23.93 -13.41 0.46
C GLN A 133 -24.47 -12.51 1.56
N ALA A 134 -23.82 -11.35 1.76
CA ALA A 134 -24.22 -10.38 2.76
C ALA A 134 -25.38 -9.48 2.29
N ASP A 135 -25.64 -9.41 0.99
CA ASP A 135 -26.52 -8.43 0.36
C ASP A 135 -26.14 -6.99 0.78
N SER A 136 -24.84 -6.71 0.80
CA SER A 136 -24.28 -5.44 1.27
C SER A 136 -22.92 -5.17 0.62
N TRP A 137 -22.72 -3.93 0.15
CA TRP A 137 -21.45 -3.49 -0.41
C TRP A 137 -20.39 -3.32 0.67
N ILE A 138 -19.14 -3.63 0.31
CA ILE A 138 -17.96 -3.49 1.16
C ILE A 138 -17.11 -2.36 0.60
N HIS A 139 -16.66 -1.41 1.42
CA HIS A 139 -15.69 -0.40 0.98
C HIS A 139 -14.36 -1.07 0.63
N LEU A 140 -13.87 -0.84 -0.58
CA LEU A 140 -12.61 -1.35 -1.10
C LEU A 140 -11.60 -0.20 -1.21
N PHE A 141 -10.59 -0.21 -0.36
CA PHE A 141 -9.48 0.74 -0.40
C PHE A 141 -8.31 0.14 -1.16
N VAL A 142 -7.94 0.72 -2.30
CA VAL A 142 -6.86 0.24 -3.17
C VAL A 142 -5.64 1.12 -2.98
N MET A 143 -4.60 0.56 -2.35
CA MET A 143 -3.31 1.22 -2.22
C MET A 143 -2.52 1.10 -3.52
N THR A 144 -2.18 2.23 -4.10
CA THR A 144 -1.35 2.35 -5.31
C THR A 144 0.02 2.96 -4.98
N SER A 145 0.82 3.23 -5.98
CA SER A 145 2.06 4.01 -5.88
C SER A 145 2.06 5.15 -6.90
N ASP A 146 2.96 6.11 -6.76
CA ASP A 146 3.11 7.18 -7.74
C ASP A 146 3.32 6.67 -9.17
N LYS A 147 4.01 5.52 -9.31
CA LYS A 147 4.31 4.94 -10.62
C LYS A 147 3.12 4.24 -11.28
N ASN A 148 2.15 3.74 -10.49
CA ASN A 148 1.07 2.90 -11.04
C ASN A 148 -0.35 3.41 -10.77
N ASN A 149 -0.50 4.50 -10.04
CA ASN A 149 -1.81 5.01 -9.64
C ASN A 149 -2.73 5.26 -10.84
N ASP A 150 -2.29 6.07 -11.77
CA ASP A 150 -3.14 6.51 -12.89
C ASP A 150 -3.47 5.35 -13.84
N ALA A 151 -2.50 4.49 -14.10
CA ALA A 151 -2.70 3.29 -14.91
C ALA A 151 -3.68 2.31 -14.22
N THR A 152 -3.58 2.12 -12.91
CA THR A 152 -4.49 1.26 -12.14
C THR A 152 -5.91 1.80 -12.16
N ILE A 153 -6.10 3.09 -11.92
CA ILE A 153 -7.42 3.73 -11.95
C ILE A 153 -8.04 3.67 -13.34
N ALA A 154 -7.26 3.99 -14.39
CA ALA A 154 -7.73 3.94 -15.77
C ALA A 154 -8.18 2.52 -16.16
N PHE A 155 -7.37 1.52 -15.82
CA PHE A 155 -7.66 0.12 -16.10
C PHE A 155 -8.95 -0.37 -15.41
N LEU A 156 -9.12 -0.09 -14.12
CA LEU A 156 -10.33 -0.49 -13.39
C LEU A 156 -11.57 0.21 -13.96
N LYS A 157 -11.48 1.47 -14.35
CA LYS A 157 -12.58 2.20 -15.01
C LYS A 157 -12.89 1.65 -16.39
N GLU A 158 -11.90 1.31 -17.21
CA GLU A 158 -12.06 0.71 -18.52
C GLU A 158 -12.81 -0.62 -18.47
N HIS A 159 -12.60 -1.38 -17.39
CA HIS A 159 -13.27 -2.68 -17.14
C HIS A 159 -14.51 -2.56 -16.25
N ASP A 160 -15.08 -1.35 -16.10
CA ASP A 160 -16.26 -1.09 -15.24
C ASP A 160 -16.11 -1.72 -13.85
N PHE A 161 -14.93 -1.57 -13.26
CA PHE A 161 -14.53 -2.16 -11.96
C PHE A 161 -14.88 -3.65 -11.84
N PHE A 162 -14.93 -4.39 -12.95
CA PHE A 162 -15.36 -5.78 -13.02
C PHE A 162 -16.74 -6.04 -12.37
N GLY A 163 -17.65 -5.07 -12.49
CA GLY A 163 -19.00 -5.11 -11.92
C GLY A 163 -19.10 -4.69 -10.44
N TYR A 164 -17.99 -4.28 -9.84
CA TYR A 164 -18.03 -3.72 -8.48
C TYR A 164 -18.59 -2.29 -8.48
N ASN A 165 -19.34 -1.93 -7.43
CA ASN A 165 -19.87 -0.58 -7.32
C ASN A 165 -18.75 0.45 -7.12
N ALA A 166 -18.56 1.33 -8.10
CA ALA A 166 -17.51 2.33 -8.12
C ALA A 166 -17.56 3.31 -6.94
N ASP A 167 -18.72 3.57 -6.36
CA ASP A 167 -18.89 4.47 -5.19
C ASP A 167 -18.24 3.89 -3.93
N TYR A 168 -18.02 2.59 -3.89
CA TYR A 168 -17.36 1.88 -2.80
C TYR A 168 -15.88 1.64 -3.03
N VAL A 169 -15.28 2.13 -4.15
CA VAL A 169 -13.86 1.95 -4.45
C VAL A 169 -13.09 3.25 -4.21
N HIS A 170 -12.12 3.19 -3.31
CA HIS A 170 -11.31 4.33 -2.90
C HIS A 170 -9.84 4.06 -3.20
N PHE A 171 -9.15 5.05 -3.79
CA PHE A 171 -7.73 4.92 -4.11
C PHE A 171 -6.89 5.81 -3.20
N PHE A 172 -5.78 5.29 -2.75
CA PHE A 172 -4.78 6.06 -2.02
C PHE A 172 -3.37 5.63 -2.40
N LYS A 173 -2.43 6.55 -2.32
CA LYS A 173 -1.04 6.28 -2.67
C LYS A 173 -0.24 5.88 -1.44
N GLN A 174 0.59 4.85 -1.59
CA GLN A 174 1.57 4.50 -0.57
C GLN A 174 2.63 5.58 -0.45
N GLU A 175 3.15 5.76 0.75
CA GLU A 175 4.29 6.64 0.96
C GLU A 175 5.56 6.09 0.36
N MET A 176 6.44 7.00 -0.03
CA MET A 176 7.73 6.70 -0.61
C MET A 176 8.81 7.01 0.42
N ALA A 177 9.81 6.13 0.52
CA ALA A 177 10.99 6.34 1.34
C ALA A 177 12.19 6.71 0.47
N ALA A 178 13.08 7.55 0.96
CA ALA A 178 14.32 7.85 0.27
C ALA A 178 15.20 6.59 0.15
N ALA A 179 15.73 6.35 -1.03
CA ALA A 179 16.70 5.28 -1.27
C ALA A 179 18.09 5.75 -0.82
N THR A 180 18.78 4.92 0.00
CA THR A 180 20.10 5.25 0.54
C THR A 180 21.12 4.15 0.28
N ASP A 181 22.41 4.52 0.36
CA ASP A 181 23.48 3.54 0.52
C ASP A 181 23.55 3.02 1.97
N TYR A 182 24.51 2.14 2.23
CA TYR A 182 24.71 1.53 3.55
C TYR A 182 25.23 2.51 4.62
N GLU A 183 25.75 3.66 4.22
CA GLU A 183 26.19 4.76 5.06
C GLU A 183 25.04 5.74 5.36
N GLY A 184 23.86 5.54 4.78
CA GLY A 184 22.68 6.40 4.96
C GLY A 184 22.67 7.63 4.03
N LYS A 185 23.48 7.64 2.97
CA LYS A 185 23.53 8.71 2.00
C LYS A 185 22.43 8.50 0.94
N ILE A 186 21.57 9.50 0.75
CA ILE A 186 20.44 9.42 -0.16
C ILE A 186 20.92 9.46 -1.62
N TYR A 187 20.35 8.59 -2.45
CA TYR A 187 20.57 8.62 -3.90
C TYR A 187 19.69 9.67 -4.60
N LEU A 188 20.21 10.18 -5.70
CA LEU A 188 19.42 10.95 -6.66
C LEU A 188 19.09 10.05 -7.86
N GLU A 189 17.84 10.10 -8.33
CA GLU A 189 17.42 9.50 -9.59
C GLU A 189 17.89 10.35 -10.77
N GLU A 190 17.78 11.68 -10.62
CA GLU A 190 18.26 12.72 -11.52
C GLU A 190 18.80 13.89 -10.70
N LYS A 191 19.47 14.89 -11.33
CA LYS A 191 20.12 16.02 -10.64
C LYS A 191 19.20 16.77 -9.67
N GLY A 192 17.93 16.92 -9.98
CA GLY A 192 16.93 17.63 -9.18
C GLY A 192 15.88 16.71 -8.55
N LYS A 193 16.11 15.39 -8.51
CA LYS A 193 15.10 14.43 -8.07
C LYS A 193 15.70 13.38 -7.15
N LEU A 194 15.10 13.24 -5.96
CA LEU A 194 15.47 12.18 -5.02
C LEU A 194 15.10 10.80 -5.58
N SER A 195 16.00 9.86 -5.42
CA SER A 195 15.65 8.45 -5.63
C SER A 195 14.80 7.98 -4.46
N THR A 196 13.61 7.50 -4.77
CA THR A 196 12.67 6.96 -3.78
C THR A 196 12.24 5.56 -4.15
N SER A 197 11.88 4.79 -3.14
CA SER A 197 11.27 3.48 -3.29
C SER A 197 10.02 3.39 -2.42
N PRO A 198 9.08 2.50 -2.76
CA PRO A 198 7.93 2.25 -1.90
C PRO A 198 8.38 1.89 -0.48
N ASN A 199 7.76 2.51 0.53
CA ASN A 199 8.06 2.26 1.95
C ASN A 199 7.62 0.84 2.40
N GLY A 200 7.16 0.03 1.47
CA GLY A 200 6.71 -1.34 1.68
C GLY A 200 5.30 -1.43 2.25
N ASN A 201 4.82 -2.68 2.32
CA ASN A 201 3.45 -2.94 2.75
C ASN A 201 3.20 -2.59 4.23
N GLY A 202 4.22 -2.52 5.08
CA GLY A 202 4.06 -2.14 6.49
C GLY A 202 3.55 -0.71 6.71
N GLY A 203 3.79 0.19 5.75
CA GLY A 203 3.36 1.59 5.80
C GLY A 203 1.92 1.87 5.35
N TRP A 204 1.14 0.83 4.99
CA TRP A 204 -0.18 1.01 4.40
C TRP A 204 -1.14 1.85 5.26
N PHE A 205 -1.13 1.64 6.58
CA PHE A 205 -2.05 2.34 7.49
C PHE A 205 -1.73 3.84 7.60
N ILE A 206 -0.45 4.19 7.68
CA ILE A 206 -0.01 5.60 7.68
C ILE A 206 -0.34 6.25 6.34
N SER A 207 -0.10 5.54 5.22
CA SER A 207 -0.48 6.04 3.90
C SER A 207 -1.99 6.27 3.79
N MET A 208 -2.81 5.33 4.27
CA MET A 208 -4.26 5.45 4.32
C MET A 208 -4.71 6.68 5.14
N LYS A 209 -4.09 6.89 6.30
CA LYS A 209 -4.33 8.05 7.17
C LYS A 209 -3.98 9.36 6.46
N ASN A 210 -2.77 9.46 5.90
CA ASN A 210 -2.26 10.68 5.28
C ASN A 210 -3.01 11.06 3.99
N ASN A 211 -3.65 10.09 3.34
CA ASN A 211 -4.55 10.32 2.19
C ASN A 211 -6.02 10.56 2.59
N GLY A 212 -6.35 10.70 3.89
CA GLY A 212 -7.70 11.02 4.36
C GLY A 212 -8.69 9.86 4.33
N MET A 213 -8.24 8.62 4.06
CA MET A 213 -9.15 7.47 3.96
C MET A 213 -9.74 7.06 5.32
N LEU A 214 -9.08 7.40 6.42
CA LEU A 214 -9.62 7.13 7.76
C LEU A 214 -10.89 7.94 8.07
N ASP A 215 -11.10 9.07 7.41
CA ASP A 215 -12.34 9.84 7.56
C ASP A 215 -13.54 9.03 7.01
N ILE A 216 -13.35 8.31 5.91
CA ILE A 216 -14.37 7.39 5.37
C ILE A 216 -14.62 6.26 6.36
N VAL A 217 -13.55 5.62 6.87
CA VAL A 217 -13.65 4.54 7.87
C VAL A 217 -14.47 4.97 9.07
N HIS A 218 -14.22 6.17 9.61
CA HIS A 218 -14.94 6.69 10.77
C HIS A 218 -16.38 7.08 10.46
N ASN A 219 -16.61 7.77 9.33
CA ASN A 219 -17.93 8.25 8.95
C ASN A 219 -18.89 7.11 8.62
N GLU A 220 -18.39 6.03 8.00
CA GLU A 220 -19.18 4.85 7.67
C GLU A 220 -19.28 3.83 8.82
N GLY A 221 -18.60 4.08 9.95
CA GLY A 221 -18.64 3.20 11.12
C GLY A 221 -17.94 1.86 10.91
N ILE A 222 -16.93 1.83 10.03
CA ILE A 222 -16.12 0.63 9.77
C ILE A 222 -15.25 0.32 10.99
N GLU A 223 -15.35 -0.91 11.49
CA GLU A 223 -14.61 -1.39 12.67
C GLU A 223 -13.47 -2.34 12.29
N TRP A 224 -13.57 -3.01 11.14
CA TRP A 224 -12.64 -4.06 10.70
C TRP A 224 -12.10 -3.78 9.30
N LEU A 225 -10.78 -3.90 9.13
CA LEU A 225 -10.11 -3.79 7.84
C LEU A 225 -9.48 -5.15 7.49
N ASN A 226 -9.98 -5.80 6.45
CA ASN A 226 -9.34 -6.99 5.87
C ASN A 226 -8.27 -6.57 4.88
N VAL A 227 -7.00 -6.79 5.23
CA VAL A 227 -5.86 -6.32 4.44
C VAL A 227 -5.26 -7.47 3.64
N SER A 228 -5.18 -7.30 2.34
CA SER A 228 -4.62 -8.28 1.42
C SER A 228 -3.62 -7.66 0.43
N ALA A 229 -2.71 -8.49 -0.08
CA ALA A 229 -1.80 -8.07 -1.14
C ALA A 229 -2.28 -8.56 -2.50
N VAL A 230 -2.06 -7.75 -3.55
CA VAL A 230 -2.40 -8.09 -4.94
C VAL A 230 -1.77 -9.39 -5.45
N ASP A 231 -0.71 -9.87 -4.78
CA ASP A 231 -0.03 -11.11 -5.11
C ASP A 231 -0.83 -12.38 -4.77
N ASN A 232 -1.77 -12.28 -3.84
CA ASN A 232 -2.54 -13.42 -3.36
C ASN A 232 -3.94 -13.42 -3.99
N VAL A 233 -4.05 -13.98 -5.19
CA VAL A 233 -5.33 -14.11 -5.92
C VAL A 233 -6.36 -15.03 -5.26
N LEU A 234 -5.95 -15.80 -4.24
CA LEU A 234 -6.84 -16.69 -3.49
C LEU A 234 -7.38 -16.05 -2.21
N GLN A 235 -7.01 -14.79 -1.95
CA GLN A 235 -7.48 -14.09 -0.75
C GLN A 235 -9.00 -14.01 -0.73
N ARG A 236 -9.57 -14.32 0.42
CA ARG A 236 -10.98 -14.14 0.76
C ARG A 236 -11.10 -13.19 1.95
N ILE A 237 -12.26 -12.62 2.12
CA ILE A 237 -12.62 -11.82 3.28
C ILE A 237 -13.39 -12.68 4.27
#